data_b4db3dd1a898400962c4a2a3eeae2c43
#
_entry.id   b4db3dd1a898400962c4a2a3eeae2c43
#
_cell.length_a   1.000
_cell.length_b   1.000
_cell.length_c   1.000
_cell.angle_alpha   90.00
_cell.angle_beta   90.00
_cell.angle_gamma   90.00
#
_symmetry.space_group_name_H-M   'P 1'
#
loop_
_entity.id
_entity.type
_entity.pdbx_description
1 polymer ?
#
loop_
_entity_poly.entity_id
_entity_poly.type
_entity_poly.pdbx_seq_one_letter_code
_entity_poly.pdbx_strand_id
1 'polypeptide(L)'
;MTDEEIIGAVRIVEIDKSTRRISPLFILPQFQNYGYAQLAMKCIEEAYKNISCFTLDTIKQEKKLCYLYEKLGYLRTGKEEQLHDNMTIVFYEKKFQKTQL
;
A
#
# COMPACT_ATOMS: atom_id res chain seq x y z
N MET A 1 -12.91 -6.28 26.91
CA MET A 1 -13.22 -5.73 25.61
C MET A 1 -12.36 -4.54 25.29
N THR A 2 -11.80 -4.54 24.14
CA THR A 2 -10.97 -3.43 23.71
C THR A 2 -11.79 -2.33 23.10
N ASP A 3 -11.47 -1.12 23.43
CA ASP A 3 -12.06 0.01 22.74
C ASP A 3 -11.52 0.06 21.33
N GLU A 4 -12.42 0.16 20.39
CA GLU A 4 -12.02 0.25 19.00
C GLU A 4 -11.83 1.69 18.62
N GLU A 5 -10.67 1.97 18.07
CA GLU A 5 -10.32 3.29 17.58
C GLU A 5 -10.05 3.20 16.10
N ILE A 6 -10.59 4.16 15.37
CA ILE A 6 -10.30 4.25 13.96
C ILE A 6 -8.99 5.01 13.81
N ILE A 7 -7.95 4.29 13.41
CA ILE A 7 -6.62 4.85 13.20
C ILE A 7 -6.46 5.34 11.78
N GLY A 8 -7.09 4.63 10.85
CA GLY A 8 -7.01 4.97 9.44
C GLY A 8 -7.88 4.02 8.65
N ALA A 9 -7.69 4.01 7.34
CA ALA A 9 -8.49 3.17 6.46
C ALA A 9 -7.67 2.72 5.27
N VAL A 10 -7.99 1.53 4.77
CA VAL A 10 -7.40 0.98 3.57
C VAL A 10 -8.44 0.10 2.92
N ARG A 11 -8.42 0.03 1.60
CA ARG A 11 -9.36 -0.79 0.86
C ARG A 11 -8.58 -1.74 -0.04
N ILE A 12 -8.97 -3.01 -0.03
CA ILE A 12 -8.34 -4.03 -0.83
C ILE A 12 -9.27 -4.39 -1.98
N VAL A 13 -8.78 -4.25 -3.20
CA VAL A 13 -9.58 -4.50 -4.39
C VAL A 13 -9.01 -5.70 -5.13
N GLU A 14 -9.86 -6.65 -5.46
CA GLU A 14 -9.45 -7.81 -6.23
C GLU A 14 -9.30 -7.43 -7.70
N ILE A 15 -8.10 -7.60 -8.24
CA ILE A 15 -7.83 -7.39 -9.65
C ILE A 15 -8.02 -8.71 -10.41
N ASP A 16 -7.38 -9.76 -9.90
CA ASP A 16 -7.57 -11.11 -10.40
C ASP A 16 -7.25 -12.07 -9.26
N LYS A 17 -7.20 -13.37 -9.54
CA LYS A 17 -7.03 -14.39 -8.49
C LYS A 17 -5.73 -14.25 -7.72
N SER A 18 -4.70 -13.69 -8.34
CA SER A 18 -3.38 -13.60 -7.74
C SER A 18 -2.94 -12.18 -7.43
N THR A 19 -3.77 -11.19 -7.76
CA THR A 19 -3.39 -9.79 -7.62
C THR A 19 -4.44 -9.01 -6.85
N ARG A 20 -3.99 -8.24 -5.88
CA ARG A 20 -4.85 -7.33 -5.13
C ARG A 20 -4.30 -5.92 -5.23
N ARG A 21 -5.19 -4.97 -5.39
CA ARG A 21 -4.81 -3.57 -5.35
C ARG A 21 -5.13 -3.01 -3.98
N ILE A 22 -4.12 -2.39 -3.37
CA ILE A 22 -4.29 -1.72 -2.10
C ILE A 22 -4.61 -0.27 -2.40
N SER A 23 -5.81 0.15 -2.01
CA SER A 23 -6.23 1.54 -2.12
C SER A 23 -5.30 2.41 -1.28
N PRO A 24 -5.15 3.70 -1.60
CA PRO A 24 -4.23 4.53 -0.82
C PRO A 24 -4.48 4.40 0.68
N LEU A 25 -3.44 4.05 1.41
CA LEU A 25 -3.51 3.90 2.84
C LEU A 25 -3.66 5.27 3.49
N PHE A 26 -4.61 5.38 4.40
CA PHE A 26 -4.88 6.61 5.09
C PHE A 26 -4.76 6.39 6.60
N ILE A 27 -3.91 7.20 7.25
CA ILE A 27 -3.77 7.19 8.70
C ILE A 27 -4.19 8.57 9.20
N LEU A 28 -5.07 8.59 10.19
CA LEU A 28 -5.51 9.86 10.76
C LEU A 28 -4.31 10.63 11.31
N PRO A 29 -4.30 11.96 11.19
CA PRO A 29 -3.13 12.75 11.57
C PRO A 29 -2.63 12.50 12.98
N GLN A 30 -3.52 12.30 13.94
CA GLN A 30 -3.11 12.08 15.33
C GLN A 30 -2.43 10.73 15.54
N PHE A 31 -2.50 9.84 14.58
CA PHE A 31 -1.88 8.51 14.66
C PHE A 31 -0.71 8.35 13.71
N GLN A 32 -0.32 9.40 13.01
CA GLN A 32 0.83 9.32 12.12
C GLN A 32 2.11 9.29 12.92
N ASN A 33 3.16 8.79 12.32
CA ASN A 33 4.50 8.69 12.92
C ASN A 33 4.61 7.65 14.04
N TYR A 34 3.62 6.76 14.17
CA TYR A 34 3.69 5.66 15.13
C TYR A 34 3.96 4.32 14.45
N GLY A 35 4.23 4.32 13.15
CA GLY A 35 4.48 3.09 12.44
C GLY A 35 3.25 2.29 12.09
N TYR A 36 2.06 2.87 12.25
CA TYR A 36 0.82 2.15 11.96
C TYR A 36 0.68 1.79 10.48
N ALA A 37 1.13 2.67 9.59
CA ALA A 37 1.03 2.39 8.16
C ALA A 37 1.87 1.17 7.80
N GLN A 38 3.07 1.10 8.34
CA GLN A 38 3.96 -0.03 8.10
C GLN A 38 3.37 -1.32 8.66
N LEU A 39 2.80 -1.24 9.86
CA LEU A 39 2.17 -2.39 10.49
C LEU A 39 0.96 -2.86 9.69
N ALA A 40 0.15 -1.92 9.22
CA ALA A 40 -1.03 -2.25 8.43
C ALA A 40 -0.65 -2.97 7.14
N MET A 41 0.38 -2.50 6.45
CA MET A 41 0.84 -3.13 5.23
C MET A 41 1.32 -4.56 5.49
N LYS A 42 2.04 -4.78 6.58
CA LYS A 42 2.47 -6.12 6.94
C LYS A 42 1.30 -7.03 7.24
N CYS A 43 0.29 -6.52 7.94
CA CYS A 43 -0.90 -7.30 8.25
C CYS A 43 -1.67 -7.68 6.99
N ILE A 44 -1.74 -6.78 6.03
CA ILE A 44 -2.41 -7.06 4.77
C ILE A 44 -1.68 -8.18 4.02
N GLU A 45 -0.37 -8.09 3.93
CA GLU A 45 0.41 -9.10 3.25
C GLU A 45 0.29 -10.45 3.91
N GLU A 46 0.20 -10.48 5.23
CA GLU A 46 0.01 -11.72 5.96
C GLU A 46 -1.39 -12.30 5.78
N ALA A 47 -2.39 -11.44 5.75
CA ALA A 47 -3.77 -11.88 5.61
C ALA A 47 -4.05 -12.48 4.22
N TYR A 48 -3.31 -12.05 3.21
CA TYR A 48 -3.53 -12.48 1.84
C TYR A 48 -2.35 -13.29 1.33
N LYS A 49 -2.01 -14.36 2.03
CA LYS A 49 -0.82 -15.16 1.70
C LYS A 49 -0.88 -15.82 0.33
N ASN A 50 -2.09 -16.04 -0.19
CA ASN A 50 -2.25 -16.66 -1.49
C ASN A 50 -2.06 -15.69 -2.66
N ILE A 51 -1.89 -14.41 -2.35
CA ILE A 51 -1.75 -13.39 -3.37
C ILE A 51 -0.28 -13.26 -3.74
N SER A 52 0.00 -13.27 -5.04
CA SER A 52 1.38 -13.19 -5.51
C SER A 52 1.80 -11.78 -5.88
N CYS A 53 0.86 -10.86 -6.01
CA CYS A 53 1.20 -9.49 -6.39
C CYS A 53 0.26 -8.50 -5.71
N PHE A 54 0.84 -7.52 -5.05
CA PHE A 54 0.10 -6.37 -4.54
C PHE A 54 0.48 -5.15 -5.35
N THR A 55 -0.52 -4.39 -5.75
CA THR A 55 -0.30 -3.13 -6.44
C THR A 55 -0.89 -2.00 -5.62
N LEU A 56 -0.31 -0.83 -5.76
CA LEU A 56 -0.86 0.36 -5.13
C LEU A 56 -0.41 1.59 -5.90
N ASP A 57 -1.09 2.68 -5.64
CA ASP A 57 -0.73 3.94 -6.24
C ASP A 57 -0.77 5.01 -5.17
N THR A 58 0.05 6.04 -5.37
CA THR A 58 0.10 7.15 -4.43
C THR A 58 0.55 8.39 -5.17
N ILE A 59 0.47 9.51 -4.48
CA ILE A 59 0.85 10.79 -5.08
C ILE A 59 2.35 10.95 -4.97
N LYS A 60 2.98 11.24 -6.11
CA LYS A 60 4.44 11.36 -6.20
C LYS A 60 4.99 12.41 -5.23
N GLN A 61 4.24 13.49 -5.01
CA GLN A 61 4.65 14.56 -4.13
C GLN A 61 4.57 14.19 -2.65
N GLU A 62 3.87 13.09 -2.33
CA GLU A 62 3.80 12.58 -0.97
C GLU A 62 5.04 11.73 -0.70
N LYS A 63 6.14 12.38 -0.41
CA LYS A 63 7.43 11.71 -0.31
C LYS A 63 7.49 10.71 0.84
N LYS A 64 6.78 10.97 1.92
CA LYS A 64 6.76 10.05 3.06
C LYS A 64 6.12 8.72 2.70
N LEU A 65 5.03 8.76 1.93
CA LEU A 65 4.36 7.55 1.49
C LEU A 65 5.20 6.79 0.48
N CYS A 66 5.81 7.50 -0.46
CA CYS A 66 6.69 6.86 -1.43
C CYS A 66 7.85 6.16 -0.72
N TYR A 67 8.44 6.84 0.25
CA TYR A 67 9.54 6.26 1.02
C TYR A 67 9.07 5.01 1.78
N LEU A 68 7.89 5.10 2.38
CA LEU A 68 7.34 3.97 3.13
C LEU A 68 7.18 2.74 2.24
N TYR A 69 6.55 2.91 1.08
CA TYR A 69 6.31 1.78 0.20
C TYR A 69 7.62 1.20 -0.34
N GLU A 70 8.56 2.07 -0.68
CA GLU A 70 9.86 1.60 -1.15
C GLU A 70 10.61 0.85 -0.06
N LYS A 71 10.52 1.32 1.17
CA LYS A 71 11.12 0.64 2.31
C LYS A 71 10.52 -0.74 2.53
N LEU A 72 9.24 -0.89 2.24
CA LEU A 72 8.55 -2.17 2.39
C LEU A 72 8.75 -3.12 1.23
N GLY A 73 9.51 -2.70 0.22
CA GLY A 73 9.83 -3.57 -0.90
C GLY A 73 8.99 -3.36 -2.14
N TYR A 74 8.16 -2.33 -2.16
CA TYR A 74 7.39 -2.00 -3.35
C TYR A 74 8.27 -1.26 -4.34
N LEU A 75 8.11 -1.60 -5.60
CA LEU A 75 8.91 -1.00 -6.67
C LEU A 75 8.02 -0.21 -7.61
N ARG A 76 8.52 0.92 -8.07
CA ARG A 76 7.79 1.70 -9.07
C ARG A 76 7.70 0.93 -10.37
N THR A 77 6.52 0.93 -10.97
CA THR A 77 6.31 0.24 -12.24
C THR A 77 6.79 1.06 -13.43
N GLY A 78 7.05 2.34 -13.21
CA GLY A 78 7.37 3.25 -14.30
C GLY A 78 6.18 4.00 -14.84
N LYS A 79 4.97 3.57 -14.48
CA LYS A 79 3.77 4.24 -14.92
C LYS A 79 3.49 5.45 -14.05
N GLU A 80 3.15 6.56 -14.66
CA GLU A 80 2.76 7.78 -13.95
C GLU A 80 1.56 8.38 -14.64
N GLU A 81 0.73 9.05 -13.86
CA GLU A 81 -0.46 9.70 -14.38
C GLU A 81 -0.58 11.07 -13.74
N GLN A 82 -0.53 12.09 -14.55
CA GLN A 82 -0.62 13.46 -14.05
C GLN A 82 -2.08 13.88 -13.95
N LEU A 83 -2.51 14.25 -12.76
CA LEU A 83 -3.88 14.69 -12.51
C LEU A 83 -4.01 16.20 -12.59
N HIS A 84 -3.03 16.91 -12.02
CA HIS A 84 -2.98 18.36 -12.01
C HIS A 84 -1.52 18.78 -12.15
N ASP A 85 -1.31 20.09 -12.27
CA ASP A 85 0.03 20.62 -12.45
C ASP A 85 1.02 20.14 -11.39
N ASN A 86 0.54 20.00 -10.16
CA ASN A 86 1.39 19.62 -9.03
C ASN A 86 1.03 18.28 -8.42
N MET A 87 0.27 17.45 -9.13
CA MET A 87 -0.17 16.19 -8.59
C MET A 87 -0.01 15.08 -9.62
N THR A 88 0.90 14.17 -9.34
CA THR A 88 1.18 13.03 -10.21
C THR A 88 1.00 11.75 -9.41
N ILE A 89 0.30 10.78 -10.00
CA ILE A 89 0.14 9.47 -9.38
C ILE A 89 1.25 8.58 -9.90
N VAL A 90 1.93 7.91 -8.98
CA VAL A 90 2.93 6.89 -9.30
C VAL A 90 2.40 5.54 -8.85
N PHE A 91 2.77 4.51 -9.58
CA PHE A 91 2.26 3.17 -9.36
C PHE A 91 3.37 2.26 -8.87
N TYR A 92 3.06 1.46 -7.85
CA TYR A 92 3.99 0.54 -7.23
C TYR A 92 3.45 -0.87 -7.30
N GLU A 93 4.34 -1.83 -7.28
CA GLU A 93 3.94 -3.22 -7.15
C GLU A 93 4.96 -3.98 -6.30
N LYS A 94 4.49 -5.02 -5.64
CA LYS A 94 5.34 -5.94 -4.91
C LYS A 94 4.90 -7.35 -5.26
N LYS A 95 5.82 -8.11 -5.83
CA LYS A 95 5.56 -9.48 -6.24
C LYS A 95 6.18 -10.44 -5.25
N PHE A 96 5.44 -11.47 -4.92
CA PHE A 96 5.92 -12.52 -4.04
C PHE A 96 6.20 -13.76 -4.85
N GLN A 97 7.38 -14.30 -4.67
CA GLN A 97 7.73 -15.55 -5.32
C GLN A 97 7.07 -16.68 -4.56
N LYS A 98 6.19 -17.40 -5.23
CA LYS A 98 5.55 -18.56 -4.61
C LYS A 98 6.50 -19.73 -4.67
N THR A 99 6.71 -20.35 -3.51
CA THR A 99 7.52 -21.55 -3.46
C THR A 99 6.68 -22.74 -3.88
N GLN A 100 7.17 -23.46 -4.84
CA GLN A 100 6.53 -24.69 -5.29
C GLN A 100 7.27 -25.85 -4.67
N LEU A 101 6.55 -26.69 -3.98
CA LEU A 101 7.13 -27.85 -3.36
C LEU A 101 6.63 -29.13 -4.01
#